data_6dddc049f1e88e6c1739b3abd4205574
#
_entry.id   6dddc049f1e88e6c1739b3abd4205574
#
_cell.length_a   1.000
_cell.length_b   1.000
_cell.length_c   1.000
_cell.angle_alpha   90.00
_cell.angle_beta   90.00
_cell.angle_gamma   90.00
#
_symmetry.space_group_name_H-M   'P 1'
#
loop_
_entity.id
_entity.type
_entity.pdbx_description
1 polymer ?
#
loop_
_entity_poly.entity_id
_entity_poly.type
_entity_poly.pdbx_seq_one_letter_code
_entity_poly.pdbx_strand_id
1 'polypeptide(L)'
;MKIKILFVTLLSCLSLVAQDIDKAKDHELLTRYPGSKIIYYFQKDYNELKFAVKAGKPEKEPQKWLDVSGYQTSIVYEIPLGKSTVEVMKNYQDAFKANNAEILFQCKGGECDGTTAWYSAKFFEKVYGKDNRQSNGETGHYYDFGAYHVAQRYMVGKIITSDKIYFIEIGMTPTYDGKPVKVCVEVIEQEALQSGLIAINADLIKEKLEKEGKLILDGILFDTGKATLKQSSFSVLEMVGEYLNKNPKSRIYVVGHTDDVGSLDANLQLSEDRAAAVVSALMNNYGDFGTQLTPLGVGPACPVATNETEEGRMKNRRVEIVLKKK
;
A
#
# COMPACT_ATOMS: atom_id res chain seq x y z
N MET A 1 58.88 36.45 -28.28
CA MET A 1 58.33 35.17 -27.79
C MET A 1 56.79 35.34 -27.65
N LYS A 2 56.02 34.89 -28.63
CA LYS A 2 54.55 35.04 -28.65
C LYS A 2 53.87 33.81 -28.02
N ILE A 3 53.25 34.03 -26.85
CA ILE A 3 52.49 33.01 -26.14
C ILE A 3 51.14 32.86 -26.86
N LYS A 4 50.88 31.69 -27.46
CA LYS A 4 49.55 31.33 -27.98
C LYS A 4 48.72 30.74 -26.81
N ILE A 5 47.69 31.50 -26.42
CA ILE A 5 46.67 31.03 -25.47
C ILE A 5 45.72 30.14 -26.25
N LEU A 6 45.70 28.83 -25.93
CA LEU A 6 44.77 27.85 -26.47
C LEU A 6 43.46 27.92 -25.65
N PHE A 7 42.42 28.50 -26.23
CA PHE A 7 41.07 28.41 -25.65
C PHE A 7 40.52 26.99 -25.84
N VAL A 8 40.50 26.20 -24.78
CA VAL A 8 39.78 24.94 -24.73
C VAL A 8 38.33 25.27 -24.40
N THR A 9 37.47 25.27 -25.42
CA THR A 9 36.03 25.34 -25.23
C THR A 9 35.56 24.01 -24.65
N LEU A 10 35.24 24.02 -23.35
CA LEU A 10 34.59 22.91 -22.68
C LEU A 10 33.15 22.83 -23.20
N LEU A 11 32.89 21.92 -24.16
CA LEU A 11 31.54 21.59 -24.62
C LEU A 11 30.88 20.82 -23.49
N SER A 12 30.15 21.50 -22.61
CA SER A 12 29.26 20.85 -21.67
C SER A 12 28.14 20.20 -22.47
N CYS A 13 28.18 18.87 -22.62
CA CYS A 13 27.02 18.10 -22.99
C CYS A 13 25.96 18.27 -21.91
N LEU A 14 25.10 19.26 -22.07
CA LEU A 14 23.80 19.28 -21.39
C LEU A 14 23.03 18.06 -21.88
N SER A 15 23.09 16.96 -21.14
CA SER A 15 22.12 15.89 -21.24
C SER A 15 20.76 16.55 -20.97
N LEU A 16 19.94 16.69 -22.00
CA LEU A 16 18.53 17.01 -21.89
C LEU A 16 17.89 15.91 -21.05
N VAL A 17 17.84 16.08 -19.74
CA VAL A 17 17.00 15.28 -18.87
C VAL A 17 15.57 15.61 -19.29
N ALA A 18 14.88 14.63 -19.83
CA ALA A 18 13.48 14.78 -20.19
C ALA A 18 12.70 15.21 -18.94
N GLN A 19 12.08 16.38 -19.00
CA GLN A 19 11.43 17.00 -17.86
C GLN A 19 10.08 16.33 -17.61
N ASP A 20 9.80 16.00 -16.35
CA ASP A 20 8.46 15.55 -15.92
C ASP A 20 7.43 16.66 -16.09
N ILE A 21 6.15 16.29 -16.16
CA ILE A 21 5.07 17.26 -16.06
C ILE A 21 5.06 17.90 -14.65
N ASP A 22 4.55 19.13 -14.58
CA ASP A 22 4.55 19.91 -13.33
C ASP A 22 3.88 19.13 -12.16
N LYS A 23 4.50 19.24 -10.97
CA LYS A 23 4.05 18.59 -9.70
C LYS A 23 3.99 17.07 -9.69
N ALA A 24 4.39 16.38 -10.76
CA ALA A 24 4.43 14.93 -10.78
C ALA A 24 5.60 14.41 -9.92
N LYS A 25 5.36 13.27 -9.27
CA LYS A 25 6.37 12.56 -8.46
C LYS A 25 6.18 11.05 -8.56
N ASP A 26 7.24 10.31 -8.28
CA ASP A 26 7.15 8.87 -8.13
C ASP A 26 6.29 8.50 -6.91
N HIS A 27 5.70 7.33 -6.95
CA HIS A 27 5.06 6.75 -5.77
C HIS A 27 6.12 6.28 -4.78
N GLU A 28 5.89 6.44 -3.49
CA GLU A 28 6.86 6.10 -2.44
C GLU A 28 7.33 4.63 -2.45
N LEU A 29 6.47 3.72 -2.91
CA LEU A 29 6.79 2.28 -3.00
C LEU A 29 7.50 1.87 -4.28
N LEU A 30 7.38 2.65 -5.35
CA LEU A 30 7.88 2.27 -6.67
C LEU A 30 8.60 3.43 -7.35
N THR A 31 9.90 3.30 -7.49
CA THR A 31 10.67 4.23 -8.33
C THR A 31 10.49 3.88 -9.80
N ARG A 32 10.60 4.90 -10.64
CA ARG A 32 10.53 4.74 -12.11
C ARG A 32 11.74 3.97 -12.66
N TYR A 33 11.57 3.40 -13.85
CA TYR A 33 12.72 2.91 -14.63
C TYR A 33 13.71 4.06 -14.92
N PRO A 34 15.04 3.88 -14.73
CA PRO A 34 16.02 4.95 -14.88
C PRO A 34 15.94 5.68 -16.23
N GLY A 35 15.94 7.01 -16.19
CA GLY A 35 15.84 7.86 -17.37
C GLY A 35 14.43 8.04 -17.93
N SER A 36 13.42 7.48 -17.30
CA SER A 36 12.02 7.70 -17.67
C SER A 36 11.55 9.09 -17.26
N LYS A 37 10.53 9.59 -17.95
CA LYS A 37 9.81 10.81 -17.58
C LYS A 37 8.34 10.50 -17.26
N ILE A 38 7.76 11.27 -16.35
CA ILE A 38 6.32 11.23 -16.09
C ILE A 38 5.61 12.09 -17.13
N ILE A 39 4.69 11.49 -17.87
CA ILE A 39 3.87 12.16 -18.89
C ILE A 39 2.40 12.30 -18.50
N TYR A 40 2.00 11.64 -17.42
CA TYR A 40 0.70 11.78 -16.78
C TYR A 40 0.81 11.49 -15.30
N TYR A 41 0.09 12.26 -14.48
CA TYR A 41 0.03 12.12 -13.03
C TYR A 41 -1.34 12.56 -12.53
N PHE A 42 -1.97 11.72 -11.71
CA PHE A 42 -3.28 11.99 -11.14
C PHE A 42 -3.38 11.38 -9.76
N GLN A 43 -4.06 12.08 -8.84
CA GLN A 43 -4.37 11.58 -7.50
C GLN A 43 -5.82 11.89 -7.17
N LYS A 44 -6.44 11.01 -6.40
CA LYS A 44 -7.81 11.17 -5.91
C LYS A 44 -7.93 10.56 -4.51
N ASP A 45 -8.53 11.29 -3.58
CA ASP A 45 -8.64 10.87 -2.17
C ASP A 45 -9.38 9.54 -2.00
N TYR A 46 -10.40 9.28 -2.84
CA TYR A 46 -11.08 8.00 -2.87
C TYR A 46 -11.58 7.70 -4.29
N ASN A 47 -11.29 6.53 -4.75
CA ASN A 47 -11.81 6.00 -6.02
C ASN A 47 -12.04 4.49 -5.92
N GLU A 48 -12.84 3.97 -6.85
CA GLU A 48 -13.10 2.56 -7.04
C GLU A 48 -12.62 2.14 -8.42
N LEU A 49 -11.78 1.13 -8.49
CA LEU A 49 -11.25 0.57 -9.74
C LEU A 49 -11.43 -0.94 -9.75
N LYS A 50 -11.33 -1.52 -10.96
CA LYS A 50 -11.30 -2.96 -11.17
C LYS A 50 -10.00 -3.37 -11.81
N PHE A 51 -9.25 -4.23 -11.12
CA PHE A 51 -8.02 -4.81 -11.63
C PHE A 51 -8.28 -6.22 -12.16
N ALA A 52 -7.80 -6.51 -13.35
CA ALA A 52 -7.95 -7.84 -13.93
C ALA A 52 -7.00 -8.83 -13.23
N VAL A 53 -7.55 -9.91 -12.67
CA VAL A 53 -6.76 -10.93 -11.94
C VAL A 53 -6.88 -12.32 -12.53
N LYS A 54 -7.38 -12.42 -13.74
CA LYS A 54 -7.40 -13.64 -14.55
C LYS A 54 -7.46 -13.31 -16.04
N ALA A 55 -6.73 -14.07 -16.86
CA ALA A 55 -6.76 -13.94 -18.30
C ALA A 55 -8.20 -13.98 -18.85
N GLY A 56 -8.43 -13.29 -19.96
CA GLY A 56 -9.67 -13.36 -20.72
C GLY A 56 -9.90 -14.74 -21.34
N LYS A 57 -10.96 -14.85 -22.14
CA LYS A 57 -11.15 -15.90 -23.15
C LYS A 57 -10.99 -15.25 -24.51
N PRO A 58 -10.73 -16.03 -25.58
CA PRO A 58 -10.65 -15.47 -26.93
C PRO A 58 -11.82 -14.51 -27.20
N GLU A 59 -11.51 -13.29 -27.61
CA GLU A 59 -12.47 -12.22 -27.93
C GLU A 59 -13.41 -11.79 -26.79
N LYS A 60 -13.06 -12.11 -25.52
CA LYS A 60 -13.83 -11.75 -24.33
C LYS A 60 -12.98 -10.97 -23.35
N GLU A 61 -13.69 -10.29 -22.43
CA GLU A 61 -13.09 -9.58 -21.31
C GLU A 61 -12.37 -10.51 -20.31
N PRO A 62 -11.55 -9.96 -19.39
CA PRO A 62 -10.97 -10.71 -18.28
C PRO A 62 -12.01 -11.55 -17.53
N GLN A 63 -11.65 -12.79 -17.17
CA GLN A 63 -12.58 -13.72 -16.52
C GLN A 63 -12.84 -13.41 -15.05
N LYS A 64 -11.96 -12.64 -14.41
CA LYS A 64 -12.09 -12.25 -13.01
C LYS A 64 -11.52 -10.86 -12.78
N TRP A 65 -12.31 -10.05 -12.10
CA TRP A 65 -11.94 -8.74 -11.64
C TRP A 65 -11.76 -8.74 -10.12
N LEU A 66 -10.84 -7.94 -9.65
CA LEU A 66 -10.66 -7.55 -8.26
C LEU A 66 -11.15 -6.11 -8.12
N ASP A 67 -12.22 -5.91 -7.36
CA ASP A 67 -12.68 -4.59 -6.99
C ASP A 67 -11.75 -4.04 -5.91
N VAL A 68 -11.17 -2.87 -6.14
CA VAL A 68 -10.27 -2.17 -5.23
C VAL A 68 -10.75 -0.73 -5.04
N SER A 69 -10.66 -0.24 -3.82
CA SER A 69 -11.10 1.12 -3.49
C SER A 69 -10.17 1.76 -2.47
N GLY A 70 -9.95 3.06 -2.57
CA GLY A 70 -9.06 3.80 -1.68
C GLY A 70 -8.47 5.03 -2.33
N TYR A 71 -7.39 5.56 -1.75
CA TYR A 71 -6.64 6.66 -2.32
C TYR A 71 -5.94 6.19 -3.60
N GLN A 72 -6.21 6.88 -4.71
CA GLN A 72 -5.66 6.53 -6.02
C GLN A 72 -4.45 7.41 -6.36
N THR A 73 -3.40 6.78 -6.86
CA THR A 73 -2.32 7.43 -7.59
C THR A 73 -2.15 6.76 -8.95
N SER A 74 -2.28 7.54 -10.02
CA SER A 74 -2.09 7.09 -11.41
C SER A 74 -0.88 7.79 -12.01
N ILE A 75 0.06 7.04 -12.55
CA ILE A 75 1.28 7.58 -13.15
C ILE A 75 1.50 6.90 -14.51
N VAL A 76 1.73 7.70 -15.54
CA VAL A 76 2.21 7.16 -16.82
C VAL A 76 3.62 7.64 -17.07
N TYR A 77 4.50 6.67 -17.26
CA TYR A 77 5.90 6.89 -17.62
C TYR A 77 6.13 6.65 -19.10
N GLU A 78 6.96 7.50 -19.68
CA GLU A 78 7.60 7.27 -20.97
C GLU A 78 9.03 6.80 -20.74
N ILE A 79 9.34 5.60 -21.20
CA ILE A 79 10.63 4.93 -20.99
C ILE A 79 11.64 5.38 -22.06
N PRO A 80 12.94 5.48 -21.77
CA PRO A 80 13.94 5.82 -22.79
C PRO A 80 13.84 4.92 -24.03
N LEU A 81 14.06 5.50 -25.20
CA LEU A 81 14.05 4.79 -26.49
C LEU A 81 15.00 3.57 -26.47
N GLY A 82 14.64 2.54 -27.19
CA GLY A 82 15.44 1.31 -27.33
C GLY A 82 15.22 0.28 -26.22
N LYS A 83 14.39 0.56 -25.23
CA LYS A 83 14.04 -0.36 -24.15
C LYS A 83 12.84 -1.23 -24.54
N SER A 84 12.87 -2.50 -24.13
CA SER A 84 11.79 -3.45 -24.38
C SER A 84 10.84 -3.56 -23.18
N THR A 85 9.58 -3.93 -23.44
CA THR A 85 8.62 -4.25 -22.36
C THR A 85 9.07 -5.43 -21.49
N VAL A 86 9.92 -6.34 -22.02
CA VAL A 86 10.50 -7.46 -21.26
C VAL A 86 11.44 -6.94 -20.20
N GLU A 87 12.40 -6.08 -20.60
CA GLU A 87 13.40 -5.51 -19.71
C GLU A 87 12.72 -4.66 -18.61
N VAL A 88 11.79 -3.81 -19.02
CA VAL A 88 11.08 -2.93 -18.07
C VAL A 88 10.22 -3.72 -17.10
N MET A 89 9.45 -4.71 -17.57
CA MET A 89 8.63 -5.56 -16.68
C MET A 89 9.49 -6.33 -15.67
N LYS A 90 10.66 -6.82 -16.12
CA LYS A 90 11.58 -7.51 -15.21
C LYS A 90 12.01 -6.63 -14.03
N ASN A 91 12.29 -5.35 -14.27
CA ASN A 91 12.63 -4.41 -13.19
C ASN A 91 11.47 -4.22 -12.19
N TYR A 92 10.22 -4.15 -12.66
CA TYR A 92 9.06 -4.08 -11.76
C TYR A 92 8.85 -5.39 -10.99
N GLN A 93 9.06 -6.55 -11.62
CA GLN A 93 9.00 -7.84 -10.92
C GLN A 93 10.07 -7.95 -9.83
N ASP A 94 11.28 -7.46 -10.09
CA ASP A 94 12.36 -7.45 -9.10
C ASP A 94 12.06 -6.47 -7.95
N ALA A 95 11.47 -5.29 -8.25
CA ALA A 95 11.00 -4.36 -7.24
C ALA A 95 9.88 -4.97 -6.36
N PHE A 96 8.93 -5.68 -6.96
CA PHE A 96 7.88 -6.38 -6.23
C PHE A 96 8.45 -7.44 -5.29
N LYS A 97 9.38 -8.26 -5.80
CA LYS A 97 10.08 -9.26 -4.98
C LYS A 97 10.86 -8.63 -3.82
N ALA A 98 11.53 -7.52 -4.05
CA ALA A 98 12.30 -6.82 -3.02
C ALA A 98 11.39 -6.23 -1.91
N ASN A 99 10.14 -5.92 -2.23
CA ASN A 99 9.13 -5.40 -1.29
C ASN A 99 8.18 -6.48 -0.77
N ASN A 100 8.49 -7.77 -0.94
CA ASN A 100 7.65 -8.90 -0.55
C ASN A 100 6.21 -8.81 -1.10
N ALA A 101 6.05 -8.22 -2.28
CA ALA A 101 4.75 -8.10 -2.94
C ALA A 101 4.23 -9.46 -3.41
N GLU A 102 2.97 -9.74 -3.16
CA GLU A 102 2.25 -10.85 -3.75
C GLU A 102 1.86 -10.48 -5.18
N ILE A 103 2.29 -11.26 -6.18
CA ILE A 103 1.82 -11.10 -7.56
C ILE A 103 0.49 -11.86 -7.71
N LEU A 104 -0.61 -11.11 -7.83
CA LEU A 104 -1.95 -11.66 -7.96
C LEU A 104 -2.22 -12.19 -9.37
N PHE A 105 -1.67 -11.53 -10.39
CA PHE A 105 -1.81 -11.92 -11.78
C PHE A 105 -0.75 -11.24 -12.65
N GLN A 106 -0.35 -11.93 -13.72
CA GLN A 106 0.46 -11.34 -14.79
C GLN A 106 0.22 -12.05 -16.11
N CYS A 107 0.37 -11.33 -17.22
CA CYS A 107 0.26 -11.87 -18.58
C CYS A 107 1.00 -11.03 -19.62
N LYS A 108 1.17 -11.56 -20.83
CA LYS A 108 1.78 -10.86 -21.98
C LYS A 108 1.03 -11.19 -23.27
N GLY A 109 0.86 -10.20 -24.13
CA GLY A 109 0.24 -10.36 -25.45
C GLY A 109 -1.05 -11.18 -25.39
N GLY A 110 -1.22 -12.11 -26.28
CA GLY A 110 -2.41 -12.97 -26.37
C GLY A 110 -2.68 -13.85 -25.15
N GLU A 111 -1.67 -14.13 -24.30
CA GLU A 111 -1.89 -14.83 -23.04
C GLU A 111 -2.91 -14.10 -22.16
N CYS A 112 -2.96 -12.77 -22.24
CA CYS A 112 -3.94 -11.95 -21.51
C CYS A 112 -5.38 -12.23 -21.96
N ASP A 113 -5.58 -12.50 -23.24
CA ASP A 113 -6.88 -12.91 -23.81
C ASP A 113 -7.11 -14.44 -23.76
N GLY A 114 -6.20 -15.21 -23.16
CA GLY A 114 -6.26 -16.67 -23.13
C GLY A 114 -6.03 -17.31 -24.50
N THR A 115 -5.26 -16.69 -25.36
CA THR A 115 -4.90 -17.15 -26.70
C THR A 115 -3.40 -17.33 -26.84
N THR A 116 -2.96 -17.99 -27.92
CA THR A 116 -1.55 -18.04 -28.32
C THR A 116 -1.16 -16.93 -29.29
N ALA A 117 -2.08 -15.99 -29.55
CA ALA A 117 -1.79 -14.85 -30.42
C ALA A 117 -0.68 -13.98 -29.80
N TRP A 118 0.06 -13.30 -30.65
CA TRP A 118 1.16 -12.44 -30.24
C TRP A 118 0.70 -11.04 -29.77
N TYR A 119 -0.61 -10.75 -29.84
CA TYR A 119 -1.25 -9.52 -29.41
C TYR A 119 -2.48 -9.84 -28.55
N SER A 120 -2.87 -8.89 -27.69
CA SER A 120 -4.13 -8.90 -26.96
C SER A 120 -5.12 -7.99 -27.66
N ALA A 121 -6.31 -8.51 -27.95
CA ALA A 121 -7.36 -7.76 -28.66
C ALA A 121 -8.38 -7.11 -27.71
N LYS A 122 -8.74 -7.79 -26.63
CA LYS A 122 -9.85 -7.37 -25.78
C LYS A 122 -9.46 -7.09 -24.33
N PHE A 123 -8.45 -7.78 -23.83
CA PHE A 123 -8.04 -7.62 -22.43
C PHE A 123 -7.66 -6.17 -22.11
N PHE A 124 -6.73 -5.60 -22.85
CA PHE A 124 -6.27 -4.23 -22.61
C PHE A 124 -7.34 -3.19 -22.95
N GLU A 125 -8.18 -3.43 -23.97
CA GLU A 125 -9.34 -2.57 -24.26
C GLU A 125 -10.29 -2.50 -23.06
N LYS A 126 -10.52 -3.62 -22.38
CA LYS A 126 -11.40 -3.66 -21.20
C LYS A 126 -10.74 -3.10 -19.94
N VAL A 127 -9.46 -3.42 -19.73
CA VAL A 127 -8.74 -2.91 -18.54
C VAL A 127 -8.60 -1.38 -18.61
N TYR A 128 -8.18 -0.84 -19.74
CA TYR A 128 -7.89 0.59 -19.92
C TYR A 128 -8.99 1.35 -20.69
N GLY A 129 -10.10 0.72 -20.96
CA GLY A 129 -11.23 1.33 -21.67
C GLY A 129 -12.04 2.26 -20.78
N LYS A 130 -12.90 3.06 -21.41
CA LYS A 130 -13.73 4.08 -20.76
C LYS A 130 -14.60 3.55 -19.62
N ASP A 131 -15.08 2.32 -19.72
CA ASP A 131 -15.98 1.72 -18.73
C ASP A 131 -15.28 1.41 -17.40
N ASN A 132 -13.95 1.26 -17.40
CA ASN A 132 -13.18 0.91 -16.21
C ASN A 132 -12.26 2.06 -15.74
N ARG A 133 -11.88 2.97 -16.62
CA ARG A 133 -10.97 4.09 -16.32
C ARG A 133 -11.65 5.42 -16.63
N GLN A 134 -12.82 5.67 -16.04
CA GLN A 134 -13.42 7.00 -16.08
C GLN A 134 -12.60 7.94 -15.19
N SER A 135 -11.55 8.48 -15.73
CA SER A 135 -10.89 9.63 -15.14
C SER A 135 -11.51 10.89 -15.74
N ASN A 136 -12.14 11.70 -14.97
CA ASN A 136 -12.44 13.14 -15.05
C ASN A 136 -12.30 13.85 -16.43
N GLY A 137 -12.67 13.18 -17.55
CA GLY A 137 -12.60 13.77 -18.90
C GLY A 137 -11.26 13.58 -19.62
N GLU A 138 -10.21 13.09 -18.97
CA GLU A 138 -8.88 12.92 -19.59
C GLU A 138 -8.61 11.45 -20.01
N THR A 139 -9.41 10.94 -20.92
CA THR A 139 -9.30 9.55 -21.42
C THR A 139 -8.11 9.32 -22.36
N GLY A 140 -7.42 10.38 -22.82
CA GLY A 140 -6.39 10.32 -23.84
C GLY A 140 -5.16 9.47 -23.48
N HIS A 141 -4.79 9.42 -22.20
CA HIS A 141 -3.59 8.68 -21.77
C HIS A 141 -3.75 7.17 -21.74
N TYR A 142 -4.97 6.68 -21.51
CA TYR A 142 -5.26 5.24 -21.53
C TYR A 142 -5.49 4.68 -22.92
N TYR A 143 -5.75 5.53 -23.91
CA TYR A 143 -6.01 5.09 -25.29
C TYR A 143 -4.86 4.25 -25.86
N ASP A 144 -3.62 4.66 -25.59
CA ASP A 144 -2.44 3.93 -26.07
C ASP A 144 -2.34 2.52 -25.48
N PHE A 145 -2.89 2.28 -24.28
CA PHE A 145 -2.89 0.98 -23.61
C PHE A 145 -4.02 0.07 -24.09
N GLY A 146 -5.16 0.64 -24.47
CA GLY A 146 -6.31 -0.08 -25.00
C GLY A 146 -6.20 -0.48 -26.47
N ALA A 147 -5.19 0.02 -27.20
CA ALA A 147 -5.01 -0.29 -28.62
C ALA A 147 -4.39 -1.69 -28.85
N TYR A 148 -4.54 -2.22 -30.08
CA TYR A 148 -3.98 -3.51 -30.48
C TYR A 148 -2.47 -3.41 -30.65
N HIS A 149 -1.73 -3.70 -29.61
CA HIS A 149 -0.27 -3.71 -29.63
C HIS A 149 0.29 -5.09 -29.31
N VAL A 150 1.35 -5.45 -30.04
CA VAL A 150 2.13 -6.64 -29.75
C VAL A 150 2.97 -6.45 -28.48
N ALA A 151 3.28 -7.56 -27.82
CA ALA A 151 4.16 -7.56 -26.65
C ALA A 151 3.73 -6.63 -25.50
N GLN A 152 2.44 -6.28 -25.41
CA GLN A 152 1.87 -5.67 -24.22
C GLN A 152 2.09 -6.57 -23.01
N ARG A 153 2.26 -5.97 -21.83
CA ARG A 153 2.43 -6.70 -20.58
C ARG A 153 1.55 -6.09 -19.52
N TYR A 154 1.10 -6.96 -18.63
CA TYR A 154 0.23 -6.60 -17.53
C TYR A 154 0.63 -7.35 -16.26
N MET A 155 0.56 -6.68 -15.13
CA MET A 155 0.81 -7.28 -13.84
C MET A 155 -0.04 -6.58 -12.78
N VAL A 156 -0.57 -7.35 -11.84
CA VAL A 156 -1.22 -6.87 -10.63
C VAL A 156 -0.53 -7.47 -9.43
N GLY A 157 -0.21 -6.65 -8.47
CA GLY A 157 0.36 -7.09 -7.21
C GLY A 157 -0.29 -6.42 -6.01
N LYS A 158 0.00 -6.98 -4.85
CA LYS A 158 -0.46 -6.52 -3.55
C LYS A 158 0.72 -6.42 -2.61
N ILE A 159 0.85 -5.29 -1.93
CA ILE A 159 1.81 -5.08 -0.84
C ILE A 159 1.02 -4.78 0.42
N ILE A 160 1.39 -5.42 1.52
CA ILE A 160 0.79 -5.19 2.82
C ILE A 160 1.86 -4.61 3.73
N THR A 161 1.57 -3.46 4.31
CA THR A 161 2.39 -2.85 5.36
C THR A 161 1.63 -2.90 6.69
N SER A 162 2.23 -2.38 7.75
CA SER A 162 1.59 -2.34 9.06
C SER A 162 0.29 -1.53 9.11
N ASP A 163 0.09 -0.61 8.19
CA ASP A 163 -0.98 0.38 8.21
C ASP A 163 -1.76 0.50 6.90
N LYS A 164 -1.24 -0.04 5.80
CA LYS A 164 -1.87 0.07 4.49
C LYS A 164 -1.77 -1.23 3.68
N ILE A 165 -2.74 -1.40 2.82
CA ILE A 165 -2.74 -2.39 1.74
C ILE A 165 -2.65 -1.61 0.43
N TYR A 166 -1.66 -1.95 -0.38
CA TYR A 166 -1.46 -1.35 -1.69
C TYR A 166 -1.81 -2.38 -2.76
N PHE A 167 -2.75 -2.05 -3.61
CA PHE A 167 -3.00 -2.78 -4.84
C PHE A 167 -2.37 -2.01 -5.99
N ILE A 168 -1.51 -2.67 -6.74
CA ILE A 168 -0.69 -2.05 -7.78
C ILE A 168 -0.95 -2.75 -9.09
N GLU A 169 -1.41 -2.00 -10.07
CA GLU A 169 -1.57 -2.47 -11.45
C GLU A 169 -0.49 -1.82 -12.33
N ILE A 170 0.15 -2.63 -13.16
CA ILE A 170 1.17 -2.17 -14.11
C ILE A 170 0.79 -2.68 -15.49
N GLY A 171 0.53 -1.75 -16.39
CA GLY A 171 0.33 -2.02 -17.81
C GLY A 171 1.42 -1.41 -18.66
N MET A 172 1.84 -2.12 -19.70
CA MET A 172 2.88 -1.66 -20.62
C MET A 172 2.47 -1.81 -22.05
N THR A 173 2.71 -0.78 -22.84
CA THR A 173 2.66 -0.85 -24.30
C THR A 173 4.07 -0.92 -24.86
N PRO A 174 4.29 -1.69 -25.94
CA PRO A 174 5.59 -1.74 -26.58
C PRO A 174 5.89 -0.45 -27.35
N THR A 175 7.12 -0.32 -27.75
CA THR A 175 7.51 0.64 -28.80
C THR A 175 6.80 0.30 -30.12
N TYR A 176 6.17 1.28 -30.69
CA TYR A 176 5.56 1.22 -32.01
C TYR A 176 6.03 2.41 -32.83
N ASP A 177 6.45 2.18 -34.08
CA ASP A 177 6.98 3.21 -34.98
C ASP A 177 8.03 4.15 -34.37
N GLY A 178 8.99 3.59 -33.64
CA GLY A 178 10.04 4.37 -32.97
C GLY A 178 9.57 5.17 -31.75
N LYS A 179 8.35 4.94 -31.27
CA LYS A 179 7.85 5.54 -30.03
C LYS A 179 8.42 4.80 -28.81
N PRO A 180 8.60 5.49 -27.69
CA PRO A 180 9.05 4.86 -26.45
C PRO A 180 8.00 3.92 -25.85
N VAL A 181 8.43 2.93 -25.08
CA VAL A 181 7.55 2.13 -24.22
C VAL A 181 6.85 3.07 -23.23
N LYS A 182 5.54 2.93 -23.08
CA LYS A 182 4.78 3.59 -22.03
C LYS A 182 4.41 2.58 -20.94
N VAL A 183 4.49 3.01 -19.70
CA VAL A 183 4.12 2.24 -18.52
C VAL A 183 3.06 3.01 -17.75
N CYS A 184 1.89 2.41 -17.56
CA CYS A 184 0.86 2.88 -16.66
C CYS A 184 1.02 2.17 -15.33
N VAL A 185 1.11 2.92 -14.24
CA VAL A 185 1.12 2.42 -12.88
C VAL A 185 -0.09 3.01 -12.17
N GLU A 186 -1.01 2.13 -11.76
CA GLU A 186 -2.14 2.47 -10.90
C GLU A 186 -1.87 1.92 -9.50
N VAL A 187 -1.94 2.77 -8.51
CA VAL A 187 -1.83 2.37 -7.11
C VAL A 187 -3.11 2.75 -6.40
N ILE A 188 -3.75 1.78 -5.76
CA ILE A 188 -4.84 2.01 -4.80
C ILE A 188 -4.32 1.70 -3.41
N GLU A 189 -4.28 2.72 -2.58
CA GLU A 189 -3.93 2.61 -1.17
C GLU A 189 -5.23 2.45 -0.36
N GLN A 190 -5.36 1.30 0.26
CA GLN A 190 -6.38 1.06 1.27
C GLN A 190 -5.72 1.18 2.64
N GLU A 191 -6.32 1.91 3.55
CA GLU A 191 -5.94 1.73 4.93
C GLU A 191 -6.19 0.27 5.30
N ALA A 192 -5.23 -0.37 5.93
CA ALA A 192 -5.43 -1.71 6.48
C ALA A 192 -6.68 -1.61 7.34
N LEU A 193 -7.71 -2.37 6.99
CA LEU A 193 -9.05 -2.27 7.57
C LEU A 193 -8.96 -1.94 9.06
N GLN A 194 -9.21 -0.69 9.41
CA GLN A 194 -9.59 -0.34 10.75
C GLN A 194 -11.01 -0.91 10.93
N SER A 195 -11.08 -2.21 11.18
CA SER A 195 -12.32 -2.80 11.65
C SER A 195 -12.58 -2.18 13.02
N GLY A 196 -13.61 -1.36 13.12
CA GLY A 196 -13.97 -0.73 14.38
C GLY A 196 -14.29 0.78 14.31
N LEU A 197 -14.24 1.41 13.12
CA LEU A 197 -14.61 2.82 12.92
C LEU A 197 -16.11 3.12 13.01
N ILE A 198 -16.95 2.10 13.17
CA ILE A 198 -18.31 2.30 13.68
C ILE A 198 -18.15 2.49 15.18
N ALA A 199 -18.37 3.71 15.65
CA ALA A 199 -18.14 4.17 17.00
C ALA A 199 -18.46 3.09 18.05
N ILE A 200 -17.41 2.45 18.57
CA ILE A 200 -17.50 1.77 19.84
C ILE A 200 -17.65 2.91 20.86
N ASN A 201 -18.87 3.22 21.28
CA ASN A 201 -19.03 4.16 22.37
C ASN A 201 -18.52 3.52 23.68
N ALA A 202 -18.27 4.32 24.70
CA ALA A 202 -17.78 3.84 26.00
C ALA A 202 -18.66 2.72 26.62
N ASP A 203 -19.94 2.66 26.25
CA ASP A 203 -20.88 1.64 26.73
C ASP A 203 -20.63 0.28 26.08
N LEU A 204 -20.24 0.25 24.80
CA LEU A 204 -19.89 -1.01 24.11
C LEU A 204 -18.52 -1.53 24.59
N ILE A 205 -17.57 -0.66 24.93
CA ILE A 205 -16.32 -1.09 25.58
C ILE A 205 -16.64 -1.79 26.89
N LYS A 206 -17.53 -1.21 27.69
CA LYS A 206 -17.98 -1.79 28.95
C LYS A 206 -18.62 -3.16 28.76
N GLU A 207 -19.60 -3.26 27.84
CA GLU A 207 -20.31 -4.50 27.54
C GLU A 207 -19.34 -5.62 27.13
N LYS A 208 -18.41 -5.33 26.21
CA LYS A 208 -17.44 -6.31 25.74
C LYS A 208 -16.47 -6.74 26.84
N LEU A 209 -15.95 -5.79 27.62
CA LEU A 209 -15.06 -6.12 28.74
C LEU A 209 -15.76 -6.95 29.81
N GLU A 210 -17.03 -6.68 30.11
CA GLU A 210 -17.79 -7.45 31.08
C GLU A 210 -18.14 -8.86 30.57
N LYS A 211 -18.45 -8.99 29.27
CA LYS A 211 -18.87 -10.24 28.64
C LYS A 211 -17.71 -11.14 28.22
N GLU A 212 -16.69 -10.56 27.59
CA GLU A 212 -15.57 -11.28 26.98
C GLU A 212 -14.28 -11.20 27.81
N GLY A 213 -14.21 -10.30 28.78
CA GLY A 213 -13.03 -10.04 29.61
C GLY A 213 -11.95 -9.23 28.93
N LYS A 214 -12.02 -9.05 27.62
CA LYS A 214 -11.03 -8.32 26.82
C LYS A 214 -11.64 -7.67 25.59
N LEU A 215 -10.90 -6.71 25.02
CA LEU A 215 -11.23 -6.06 23.74
C LEU A 215 -9.96 -5.76 22.98
N ILE A 216 -9.91 -6.13 21.71
CA ILE A 216 -8.86 -5.70 20.77
C ILE A 216 -9.12 -4.23 20.43
N LEU A 217 -8.09 -3.38 20.55
CA LEU A 217 -8.15 -1.98 20.15
C LEU A 217 -7.76 -1.84 18.69
N ASP A 218 -8.71 -2.16 17.82
CA ASP A 218 -8.52 -1.96 16.39
C ASP A 218 -8.28 -0.47 16.10
N GLY A 219 -7.27 -0.17 15.28
CA GLY A 219 -6.89 1.20 14.94
C GLY A 219 -5.78 1.81 15.81
N ILE A 220 -5.24 1.09 16.81
CA ILE A 220 -3.98 1.48 17.46
C ILE A 220 -2.81 1.09 16.55
N LEU A 221 -2.18 2.09 15.94
CA LEU A 221 -1.11 1.92 14.96
C LEU A 221 0.19 2.56 15.45
N PHE A 222 1.32 1.92 15.11
CA PHE A 222 2.66 2.39 15.45
C PHE A 222 3.51 2.55 14.18
N ASP A 223 4.57 3.33 14.29
CA ASP A 223 5.63 3.30 13.28
C ASP A 223 6.28 1.92 13.23
N THR A 224 6.73 1.52 12.04
CA THR A 224 7.33 0.20 11.83
C THR A 224 8.52 -0.03 12.77
N GLY A 225 8.48 -1.11 13.54
CA GLY A 225 9.52 -1.48 14.49
C GLY A 225 9.66 -0.54 15.70
N LYS A 226 8.70 0.39 15.93
CA LYS A 226 8.74 1.36 17.02
C LYS A 226 7.50 1.29 17.91
N ALA A 227 7.56 1.99 19.05
CA ALA A 227 6.45 2.24 19.95
C ALA A 227 5.84 3.64 19.78
N THR A 228 6.18 4.37 18.71
CA THR A 228 5.63 5.68 18.38
C THR A 228 4.23 5.51 17.81
N LEU A 229 3.21 6.05 18.48
CA LEU A 229 1.82 6.01 18.03
C LEU A 229 1.62 6.91 16.80
N LYS A 230 0.86 6.43 15.83
CA LYS A 230 0.39 7.25 14.72
C LYS A 230 -0.78 8.13 15.12
N GLN A 231 -0.94 9.28 14.47
CA GLN A 231 -2.00 10.26 14.76
C GLN A 231 -3.41 9.64 14.64
N SER A 232 -3.62 8.71 13.72
CA SER A 232 -4.91 8.02 13.58
C SER A 232 -5.34 7.18 14.79
N SER A 233 -4.41 6.79 15.66
CA SER A 233 -4.69 6.01 16.86
C SER A 233 -5.45 6.81 17.94
N PHE A 234 -5.41 8.14 17.89
CA PHE A 234 -5.92 8.97 18.98
C PHE A 234 -7.45 8.95 19.09
N SER A 235 -8.18 8.68 18.02
CA SER A 235 -9.64 8.47 18.06
C SER A 235 -10.04 7.24 18.89
N VAL A 236 -9.26 6.17 18.81
CA VAL A 236 -9.48 4.95 19.62
C VAL A 236 -9.10 5.21 21.08
N LEU A 237 -8.01 5.95 21.32
CA LEU A 237 -7.59 6.33 22.67
C LEU A 237 -8.61 7.23 23.36
N GLU A 238 -9.26 8.14 22.64
CA GLU A 238 -10.33 8.99 23.15
C GLU A 238 -11.49 8.15 23.71
N MET A 239 -11.95 7.17 22.97
CA MET A 239 -13.02 6.26 23.40
C MET A 239 -12.67 5.45 24.65
N VAL A 240 -11.40 4.97 24.73
CA VAL A 240 -10.90 4.27 25.91
C VAL A 240 -10.83 5.23 27.12
N GLY A 241 -10.37 6.48 26.89
CA GLY A 241 -10.34 7.52 27.90
C GLY A 241 -11.74 7.86 28.43
N GLU A 242 -12.73 7.99 27.56
CA GLU A 242 -14.14 8.17 27.98
C GLU A 242 -14.66 7.00 28.81
N TYR A 243 -14.35 5.76 28.40
CA TYR A 243 -14.72 4.59 29.16
C TYR A 243 -14.13 4.62 30.58
N LEU A 244 -12.84 4.93 30.72
CA LEU A 244 -12.15 4.98 32.01
C LEU A 244 -12.70 6.09 32.90
N ASN A 245 -12.99 7.26 32.34
CA ASN A 245 -13.61 8.38 33.08
C ASN A 245 -15.01 8.02 33.58
N LYS A 246 -15.83 7.32 32.79
CA LYS A 246 -17.15 6.83 33.17
C LYS A 246 -17.09 5.66 34.18
N ASN A 247 -15.98 4.94 34.25
CA ASN A 247 -15.81 3.75 35.07
C ASN A 247 -14.57 3.82 35.99
N PRO A 248 -14.52 4.72 36.96
CA PRO A 248 -13.32 5.00 37.79
C PRO A 248 -12.86 3.81 38.65
N LYS A 249 -13.71 2.81 38.85
CA LYS A 249 -13.37 1.58 39.57
C LYS A 249 -12.81 0.48 38.65
N SER A 250 -12.90 0.65 37.36
CA SER A 250 -12.36 -0.32 36.39
C SER A 250 -10.84 -0.35 36.46
N ARG A 251 -10.28 -1.53 36.37
CA ARG A 251 -8.84 -1.79 36.26
C ARG A 251 -8.61 -2.62 35.03
N ILE A 252 -7.69 -2.20 34.18
CA ILE A 252 -7.40 -2.90 32.93
C ILE A 252 -5.89 -3.07 32.71
N TYR A 253 -5.52 -4.17 32.10
CA TYR A 253 -4.24 -4.33 31.44
C TYR A 253 -4.34 -3.79 30.04
N VAL A 254 -3.34 -3.01 29.61
CA VAL A 254 -3.11 -2.67 28.20
C VAL A 254 -2.05 -3.64 27.70
N VAL A 255 -2.43 -4.56 26.83
CA VAL A 255 -1.57 -5.68 26.41
C VAL A 255 -1.09 -5.49 24.99
N GLY A 256 0.21 -5.36 24.83
CA GLY A 256 0.85 -5.29 23.51
C GLY A 256 1.23 -6.67 22.99
N HIS A 257 1.04 -6.89 21.68
CA HIS A 257 1.37 -8.10 20.97
C HIS A 257 2.24 -7.80 19.75
N THR A 258 3.04 -8.78 19.33
CA THR A 258 3.81 -8.77 18.07
C THR A 258 3.43 -9.98 17.22
N ASP A 259 3.89 -9.98 15.97
CA ASP A 259 4.08 -11.20 15.21
C ASP A 259 5.34 -11.94 15.70
N ASP A 260 5.72 -13.03 15.04
CA ASP A 260 6.87 -13.87 15.38
C ASP A 260 8.18 -13.49 14.64
N VAL A 261 8.18 -12.36 13.92
CA VAL A 261 9.39 -11.91 13.19
C VAL A 261 10.37 -11.30 14.17
N GLY A 262 11.59 -11.84 14.21
CA GLY A 262 12.67 -11.39 15.09
C GLY A 262 12.89 -12.29 16.31
N SER A 263 13.67 -11.81 17.29
CA SER A 263 13.92 -12.56 18.52
C SER A 263 12.77 -12.41 19.52
N LEU A 264 12.57 -13.44 20.36
CA LEU A 264 11.55 -13.40 21.41
C LEU A 264 11.77 -12.21 22.36
N ASP A 265 13.00 -11.98 22.80
CA ASP A 265 13.33 -10.91 23.76
C ASP A 265 13.02 -9.52 23.18
N ALA A 266 13.40 -9.29 21.90
CA ALA A 266 13.11 -8.03 21.22
C ALA A 266 11.60 -7.82 21.06
N ASN A 267 10.84 -8.86 20.76
CA ASN A 267 9.39 -8.81 20.62
C ASN A 267 8.68 -8.60 21.97
N LEU A 268 9.16 -9.20 23.04
CA LEU A 268 8.65 -8.95 24.40
C LEU A 268 8.87 -7.48 24.77
N GLN A 269 10.08 -6.95 24.60
CA GLN A 269 10.38 -5.55 24.89
C GLN A 269 9.54 -4.60 24.02
N LEU A 270 9.47 -4.81 22.69
CA LEU A 270 8.68 -3.97 21.79
C LEU A 270 7.20 -3.95 22.16
N SER A 271 6.64 -5.10 22.53
CA SER A 271 5.23 -5.19 22.93
C SER A 271 4.96 -4.47 24.23
N GLU A 272 5.88 -4.52 25.19
CA GLU A 272 5.78 -3.77 26.45
C GLU A 272 5.91 -2.26 26.22
N ASP A 273 6.90 -1.82 25.42
CA ASP A 273 7.07 -0.41 25.05
C ASP A 273 5.82 0.15 24.36
N ARG A 274 5.18 -0.62 23.48
CA ARG A 274 3.93 -0.25 22.82
C ARG A 274 2.77 -0.12 23.80
N ALA A 275 2.62 -1.05 24.72
CA ALA A 275 1.61 -0.97 25.78
C ALA A 275 1.84 0.26 26.67
N ALA A 276 3.08 0.53 27.04
CA ALA A 276 3.46 1.70 27.83
C ALA A 276 3.19 3.02 27.08
N ALA A 277 3.45 3.06 25.75
CA ALA A 277 3.14 4.23 24.92
C ALA A 277 1.64 4.52 24.88
N VAL A 278 0.79 3.49 24.78
CA VAL A 278 -0.68 3.63 24.83
C VAL A 278 -1.12 4.17 26.19
N VAL A 279 -0.61 3.61 27.29
CA VAL A 279 -0.93 4.08 28.66
C VAL A 279 -0.50 5.55 28.82
N SER A 280 0.71 5.90 28.39
CA SER A 280 1.20 7.28 28.46
C SER A 280 0.34 8.25 27.64
N ALA A 281 -0.07 7.85 26.44
CA ALA A 281 -0.94 8.66 25.58
C ALA A 281 -2.34 8.86 26.22
N LEU A 282 -2.91 7.82 26.82
CA LEU A 282 -4.18 7.91 27.55
C LEU A 282 -4.08 8.90 28.72
N MET A 283 -3.03 8.78 29.54
CA MET A 283 -2.84 9.65 30.71
C MET A 283 -2.56 11.10 30.30
N ASN A 284 -1.79 11.34 29.26
CA ASN A 284 -1.41 12.69 28.86
C ASN A 284 -2.55 13.48 28.19
N ASN A 285 -3.48 12.78 27.50
CA ASN A 285 -4.47 13.46 26.65
C ASN A 285 -5.91 13.37 27.19
N TYR A 286 -6.24 12.35 28.03
CA TYR A 286 -7.65 12.08 28.35
C TYR A 286 -7.95 12.01 29.83
N GLY A 287 -6.95 12.02 30.72
CA GLY A 287 -7.13 12.11 32.17
C GLY A 287 -6.08 11.35 32.97
N ASP A 288 -5.97 11.67 34.27
CA ASP A 288 -5.12 10.90 35.17
C ASP A 288 -5.83 9.61 35.60
N PHE A 289 -5.50 8.53 34.92
CA PHE A 289 -6.07 7.20 35.21
C PHE A 289 -5.30 6.44 36.31
N GLY A 290 -4.23 7.01 36.84
CA GLY A 290 -3.50 6.47 37.97
C GLY A 290 -3.29 4.96 37.92
N THR A 291 -3.85 4.22 38.92
CA THR A 291 -3.73 2.76 39.01
C THR A 291 -4.75 1.98 38.16
N GLN A 292 -5.58 2.64 37.33
CA GLN A 292 -6.55 1.96 36.48
C GLN A 292 -5.86 1.21 35.34
N LEU A 293 -4.69 1.69 34.90
CA LEU A 293 -3.97 1.16 33.74
C LEU A 293 -2.70 0.42 34.17
N THR A 294 -2.48 -0.75 33.58
CA THR A 294 -1.24 -1.51 33.75
C THR A 294 -0.75 -1.95 32.38
N PRO A 295 0.38 -1.45 31.86
CA PRO A 295 0.95 -1.93 30.61
C PRO A 295 1.52 -3.34 30.77
N LEU A 296 1.45 -4.16 29.73
CA LEU A 296 1.97 -5.51 29.69
C LEU A 296 2.35 -5.89 28.26
N GLY A 297 3.55 -6.39 28.02
CA GLY A 297 3.98 -6.96 26.76
C GLY A 297 3.98 -8.48 26.82
N VAL A 298 3.42 -9.14 25.81
CA VAL A 298 3.42 -10.60 25.69
C VAL A 298 4.13 -11.09 24.42
N GLY A 299 4.67 -10.17 23.63
CA GLY A 299 5.35 -10.51 22.39
C GLY A 299 4.48 -11.36 21.45
N PRO A 300 5.03 -12.42 20.82
CA PRO A 300 4.33 -13.30 19.91
C PRO A 300 3.57 -14.44 20.61
N ALA A 301 3.54 -14.50 21.95
CA ALA A 301 3.08 -15.68 22.69
C ALA A 301 1.56 -15.96 22.58
N CYS A 302 0.75 -14.96 22.19
CA CYS A 302 -0.70 -15.07 22.11
C CYS A 302 -1.21 -14.69 20.71
N PRO A 303 -0.93 -15.47 19.65
CA PRO A 303 -1.38 -15.15 18.32
C PRO A 303 -2.90 -15.33 18.19
N VAL A 304 -3.55 -14.46 17.41
CA VAL A 304 -4.98 -14.57 17.04
C VAL A 304 -5.15 -15.07 15.60
N ALA A 305 -4.04 -15.14 14.85
CA ALA A 305 -4.00 -15.69 13.50
C ALA A 305 -2.64 -16.35 13.24
N THR A 306 -2.50 -17.09 12.13
CA THR A 306 -1.22 -17.68 11.75
C THR A 306 -0.17 -16.62 11.44
N ASN A 307 1.09 -16.85 11.83
CA ASN A 307 2.22 -15.99 11.45
C ASN A 307 2.81 -16.35 10.07
N GLU A 308 2.32 -17.37 9.40
CA GLU A 308 2.79 -17.79 8.08
C GLU A 308 2.41 -16.80 6.98
N THR A 309 1.30 -16.07 7.15
CA THR A 309 0.81 -15.07 6.18
C THR A 309 0.97 -13.66 6.73
N GLU A 310 1.16 -12.67 5.84
CA GLU A 310 1.25 -11.27 6.27
C GLU A 310 -0.08 -10.77 6.86
N GLU A 311 -1.23 -11.22 6.33
CA GLU A 311 -2.53 -10.92 6.92
C GLU A 311 -2.66 -11.43 8.35
N GLY A 312 -2.13 -12.60 8.63
CA GLY A 312 -2.12 -13.16 9.97
C GLY A 312 -1.18 -12.41 10.90
N ARG A 313 0.03 -12.09 10.43
CA ARG A 313 0.98 -11.26 11.19
C ARG A 313 0.41 -9.88 11.51
N MET A 314 -0.29 -9.24 10.57
CA MET A 314 -0.97 -7.96 10.83
C MET A 314 -1.96 -8.05 11.99
N LYS A 315 -2.77 -9.11 12.05
CA LYS A 315 -3.72 -9.34 13.15
C LYS A 315 -3.00 -9.60 14.49
N ASN A 316 -1.81 -10.18 14.45
CA ASN A 316 -1.01 -10.45 15.63
C ASN A 316 -0.32 -9.18 16.18
N ARG A 317 0.05 -8.23 15.33
CA ARG A 317 0.57 -6.91 15.73
C ARG A 317 -0.55 -5.99 16.20
N ARG A 318 -0.99 -6.17 17.45
CA ARG A 318 -2.16 -5.49 18.01
C ARG A 318 -1.96 -5.06 19.46
N VAL A 319 -2.91 -4.27 19.96
CA VAL A 319 -3.06 -3.94 21.36
C VAL A 319 -4.44 -4.40 21.83
N GLU A 320 -4.51 -5.01 23.01
CA GLU A 320 -5.75 -5.38 23.67
C GLU A 320 -5.89 -4.62 25.01
N ILE A 321 -7.12 -4.34 25.42
CA ILE A 321 -7.42 -4.04 26.83
C ILE A 321 -8.07 -5.25 27.45
N VAL A 322 -7.64 -5.61 28.66
CA VAL A 322 -8.10 -6.81 29.39
C VAL A 322 -8.56 -6.39 30.76
N LEU A 323 -9.78 -6.79 31.14
CA LEU A 323 -10.34 -6.46 32.45
C LEU A 323 -9.55 -7.17 33.57
N LYS A 324 -8.97 -6.37 34.48
CA LYS A 324 -8.29 -6.88 35.66
C LYS A 324 -9.31 -7.12 36.76
N LYS A 325 -9.48 -8.38 37.17
CA LYS A 325 -10.28 -8.69 38.36
C LYS A 325 -9.64 -8.11 39.61
N LYS A 326 -10.48 -7.69 40.58
CA LYS A 326 -10.04 -7.21 41.88
C LYS A 326 -9.34 -8.30 42.66
#